data_bb4e89850230136211a73c7a5b1abd9d
#
_entry.id   bb4e89850230136211a73c7a5b1abd9d
#
_cell.length_a   1.000
_cell.length_b   1.000
_cell.length_c   1.000
_cell.angle_alpha   90.00
_cell.angle_beta   90.00
_cell.angle_gamma   90.00
#
_symmetry.space_group_name_H-M   'P 1'
#
loop_
_entity.id
_entity.type
_entity.pdbx_description
1 polymer ?
#
loop_
_entity_poly.entity_id
_entity_poly.type
_entity_poly.pdbx_seq_one_letter_code
_entity_poly.pdbx_strand_id
1 'polypeptide(L)'
;MLFRSVFDSCSSQDCLEDLAFTFSEADQTVINAAAYIKSTCIDVTDVSFAISPVAFNHGFYAVDVTYTFRAQIEAYEAAGAAPTVVYGTSSFTKKVILFGSDGGTQRFSTCEADQIVTTSPTSGCSCCCCTAAMPCASVSVAAPMCLDAKLVAEPAPSEEKNVLITIGLFAIIQLSRPVPIMVPVYDYCVPGKECSTNSDSPCEMFEKIAFPTVEFFPRGLEEPHCKEENDTEGQGEAQG
;
A
#
# COMPACT_ATOMS: atom_id res chain seq x y z
N MET A 1 -2.77 24.04 3.20
CA MET A 1 -2.20 22.70 3.24
C MET A 1 -3.23 21.73 2.71
N LEU A 2 -2.90 20.85 1.78
CA LEU A 2 -3.82 19.87 1.21
C LEU A 2 -3.62 18.54 1.93
N PHE A 3 -4.69 18.05 2.52
CA PHE A 3 -4.72 16.73 3.14
C PHE A 3 -5.57 15.78 2.31
N ARG A 4 -5.23 14.50 2.31
CA ARG A 4 -6.13 13.47 1.80
C ARG A 4 -7.09 13.06 2.91
N SER A 5 -8.36 13.30 2.70
CA SER A 5 -9.41 12.79 3.57
C SER A 5 -9.93 11.46 3.03
N VAL A 6 -9.98 10.46 3.87
CA VAL A 6 -10.64 9.19 3.57
C VAL A 6 -12.14 9.42 3.73
N PHE A 7 -12.91 9.15 2.68
CA PHE A 7 -14.36 9.29 2.67
C PHE A 7 -15.05 8.02 3.08
N ASP A 8 -14.49 6.88 2.64
CA ASP A 8 -15.02 5.57 3.00
C ASP A 8 -13.91 4.52 2.93
N SER A 9 -14.08 3.44 3.68
CA SER A 9 -13.16 2.32 3.71
C SER A 9 -13.89 1.03 4.04
N CYS A 10 -13.42 -0.08 3.49
CA CYS A 10 -13.87 -1.40 3.88
C CYS A 10 -12.71 -2.33 4.18
N SER A 11 -12.87 -3.16 5.20
CA SER A 11 -11.99 -4.28 5.47
C SER A 11 -12.47 -5.51 4.71
N SER A 12 -11.53 -6.28 4.22
CA SER A 12 -11.77 -7.48 3.43
C SER A 12 -10.99 -8.64 4.02
N GLN A 13 -11.67 -9.75 4.23
CA GLN A 13 -11.09 -11.02 4.59
C GLN A 13 -11.59 -12.04 3.58
N ASP A 14 -10.74 -12.41 2.64
CA ASP A 14 -11.09 -13.27 1.53
C ASP A 14 -10.35 -14.61 1.64
N CYS A 15 -11.07 -15.69 1.44
CA CYS A 15 -10.51 -16.99 1.18
C CYS A 15 -10.65 -17.30 -0.31
N LEU A 16 -9.53 -17.27 -1.01
CA LEU A 16 -9.46 -17.51 -2.45
C LEU A 16 -9.20 -19.00 -2.66
N GLU A 17 -10.28 -19.75 -2.81
CA GLU A 17 -10.21 -21.19 -2.94
C GLU A 17 -9.72 -21.59 -4.34
N ASP A 18 -8.79 -22.55 -4.37
CA ASP A 18 -8.31 -23.23 -5.59
C ASP A 18 -7.93 -22.27 -6.72
N LEU A 19 -7.21 -21.19 -6.38
CA LEU A 19 -6.72 -20.23 -7.35
C LEU A 19 -5.65 -20.88 -8.24
N ALA A 20 -5.89 -20.90 -9.56
CA ALA A 20 -4.98 -21.48 -10.51
C ALA A 20 -3.75 -20.61 -10.76
N PHE A 21 -2.58 -21.21 -10.73
CA PHE A 21 -1.31 -20.55 -11.01
C PHE A 21 -0.77 -20.94 -12.37
N THR A 22 -0.28 -19.96 -13.12
CA THR A 22 0.36 -20.13 -14.43
C THR A 22 1.86 -20.02 -14.29
N PHE A 23 2.58 -20.80 -15.11
CA PHE A 23 4.05 -20.92 -15.07
C PHE A 23 4.65 -20.58 -16.44
N SER A 24 5.96 -20.33 -16.46
CA SER A 24 6.72 -20.32 -17.71
C SER A 24 6.75 -21.74 -18.32
N GLU A 25 7.02 -21.89 -19.61
CA GLU A 25 7.13 -23.20 -20.26
C GLU A 25 8.16 -24.13 -19.57
N ALA A 26 9.29 -23.57 -19.15
CA ALA A 26 10.32 -24.30 -18.43
C ALA A 26 9.83 -24.78 -17.05
N ASP A 27 9.18 -23.91 -16.29
CA ASP A 27 8.66 -24.24 -14.98
C ASP A 27 7.47 -25.20 -15.06
N GLN A 28 6.62 -25.06 -16.10
CA GLN A 28 5.51 -25.98 -16.35
C GLN A 28 6.00 -27.41 -16.62
N THR A 29 7.13 -27.57 -17.32
CA THR A 29 7.74 -28.88 -17.53
C THR A 29 8.14 -29.54 -16.20
N VAL A 30 8.67 -28.75 -15.25
CA VAL A 30 9.02 -29.23 -13.91
C VAL A 30 7.75 -29.61 -13.12
N ILE A 31 6.69 -28.80 -13.21
CA ILE A 31 5.40 -29.10 -12.56
C ILE A 31 4.79 -30.38 -13.11
N ASN A 32 4.85 -30.59 -14.43
CA ASN A 32 4.33 -31.81 -15.06
C ASN A 32 5.07 -33.09 -14.62
N ALA A 33 6.39 -32.97 -14.34
CA ALA A 33 7.20 -34.07 -13.82
C ALA A 33 6.99 -34.31 -12.31
N ALA A 34 6.50 -33.34 -11.57
CA ALA A 34 6.38 -33.42 -10.12
C ALA A 34 5.35 -34.46 -9.66
N ALA A 35 5.68 -35.20 -8.61
CA ALA A 35 4.75 -36.11 -7.94
C ALA A 35 3.92 -35.36 -6.87
N TYR A 36 4.51 -34.38 -6.21
CA TYR A 36 3.85 -33.50 -5.24
C TYR A 36 4.55 -32.12 -5.17
N ILE A 37 3.84 -31.15 -4.63
CA ILE A 37 4.31 -29.77 -4.50
C ILE A 37 4.17 -29.28 -3.06
N LYS A 38 4.93 -28.23 -2.73
CA LYS A 38 4.78 -27.47 -1.50
C LYS A 38 4.92 -25.96 -1.82
N SER A 39 3.97 -25.16 -1.41
CA SER A 39 4.08 -23.71 -1.49
C SER A 39 4.88 -23.19 -0.29
N THR A 40 5.90 -22.36 -0.53
CA THR A 40 6.77 -21.82 0.51
C THR A 40 6.49 -20.36 0.81
N CYS A 41 6.20 -19.57 -0.21
CA CYS A 41 5.95 -18.14 -0.07
C CYS A 41 4.95 -17.68 -1.13
N ILE A 42 4.07 -16.75 -0.73
CA ILE A 42 3.16 -16.07 -1.65
C ILE A 42 3.26 -14.58 -1.36
N ASP A 43 3.46 -13.80 -2.43
CA ASP A 43 3.56 -12.36 -2.38
C ASP A 43 2.56 -11.70 -3.32
N VAL A 44 2.06 -10.52 -2.95
CA VAL A 44 1.34 -9.62 -3.86
C VAL A 44 2.38 -8.76 -4.57
N THR A 45 2.53 -8.97 -5.86
CA THR A 45 3.55 -8.27 -6.66
C THR A 45 3.03 -6.98 -7.28
N ASP A 46 1.72 -6.93 -7.57
CA ASP A 46 1.08 -5.76 -8.15
C ASP A 46 -0.38 -5.66 -7.74
N VAL A 47 -0.90 -4.42 -7.70
CA VAL A 47 -2.32 -4.14 -7.48
C VAL A 47 -2.75 -3.05 -8.44
N SER A 48 -3.75 -3.35 -9.26
CA SER A 48 -4.37 -2.38 -10.16
C SER A 48 -5.81 -2.05 -9.76
N PHE A 49 -6.26 -0.85 -10.14
CA PHE A 49 -7.56 -0.33 -9.79
C PHE A 49 -8.32 0.11 -11.04
N ALA A 50 -9.63 -0.20 -11.08
CA ALA A 50 -10.57 0.44 -11.97
C ALA A 50 -11.70 1.05 -11.13
N ILE A 51 -11.95 2.36 -11.31
CA ILE A 51 -12.95 3.09 -10.55
C ILE A 51 -14.02 3.58 -11.53
N SER A 52 -15.28 3.32 -11.21
CA SER A 52 -16.42 3.79 -12.01
C SER A 52 -17.54 4.30 -11.11
N PRO A 53 -18.24 5.39 -11.49
CA PRO A 53 -19.39 5.86 -10.75
C PRO A 53 -20.53 4.84 -10.81
N VAL A 54 -21.23 4.66 -9.69
CA VAL A 54 -22.42 3.80 -9.65
C VAL A 54 -23.60 4.54 -10.23
N ALA A 55 -24.25 3.95 -11.25
CA ALA A 55 -25.43 4.57 -11.88
C ALA A 55 -26.53 4.80 -10.84
N PHE A 56 -27.15 5.98 -10.89
CA PHE A 56 -28.24 6.43 -10.01
C PHE A 56 -27.90 6.61 -8.52
N ASN A 57 -26.69 6.31 -8.09
CA ASN A 57 -26.22 6.55 -6.73
C ASN A 57 -25.08 7.57 -6.72
N HIS A 58 -25.45 8.84 -6.59
CA HIS A 58 -24.49 9.94 -6.58
C HIS A 58 -23.51 9.80 -5.40
N GLY A 59 -22.24 10.01 -5.69
CA GLY A 59 -21.16 9.94 -4.70
C GLY A 59 -20.67 8.52 -4.40
N PHE A 60 -21.29 7.47 -4.95
CA PHE A 60 -20.83 6.10 -4.81
C PHE A 60 -20.04 5.65 -6.04
N TYR A 61 -19.00 4.89 -5.80
CA TYR A 61 -18.11 4.36 -6.82
C TYR A 61 -17.92 2.87 -6.66
N ALA A 62 -17.99 2.15 -7.77
CA ALA A 62 -17.53 0.78 -7.84
C ALA A 62 -16.02 0.81 -8.06
N VAL A 63 -15.29 0.10 -7.20
CA VAL A 63 -13.85 -0.06 -7.25
C VAL A 63 -13.56 -1.51 -7.50
N ASP A 64 -13.02 -1.82 -8.68
CA ASP A 64 -12.48 -3.14 -9.00
C ASP A 64 -10.99 -3.12 -8.65
N VAL A 65 -10.60 -3.96 -7.71
CA VAL A 65 -9.21 -4.13 -7.26
C VAL A 65 -8.71 -5.46 -7.75
N THR A 66 -7.69 -5.44 -8.60
CA THR A 66 -7.06 -6.66 -9.13
C THR A 66 -5.72 -6.85 -8.47
N TYR A 67 -5.58 -7.95 -7.74
CA TYR A 67 -4.34 -8.38 -7.11
C TYR A 67 -3.61 -9.36 -8.03
N THR A 68 -2.31 -9.19 -8.19
CA THR A 68 -1.43 -10.13 -8.86
C THR A 68 -0.54 -10.81 -7.82
N PHE A 69 -0.64 -12.13 -7.74
CA PHE A 69 0.12 -12.96 -6.82
C PHE A 69 1.30 -13.61 -7.53
N ARG A 70 2.38 -13.78 -6.80
CA ARG A 70 3.50 -14.64 -7.17
C ARG A 70 3.71 -15.66 -6.06
N ALA A 71 3.69 -16.95 -6.42
CA ALA A 71 3.97 -18.05 -5.50
C ALA A 71 5.31 -18.70 -5.81
N GLN A 72 6.08 -18.99 -4.77
CA GLN A 72 7.24 -19.85 -4.84
C GLN A 72 6.83 -21.26 -4.44
N ILE A 73 7.09 -22.22 -5.31
CA ILE A 73 6.66 -23.61 -5.20
C ILE A 73 7.86 -24.52 -5.28
N GLU A 74 7.99 -25.41 -4.32
CA GLU A 74 8.92 -26.53 -4.34
C GLU A 74 8.23 -27.73 -5.00
N ALA A 75 8.73 -28.15 -6.15
CA ALA A 75 8.26 -29.31 -6.88
C ALA A 75 9.17 -30.53 -6.62
N TYR A 76 8.58 -31.65 -6.25
CA TYR A 76 9.27 -32.89 -5.92
C TYR A 76 8.88 -33.98 -6.90
N GLU A 77 9.84 -34.56 -7.60
CA GLU A 77 9.61 -35.68 -8.53
C GLU A 77 9.34 -36.99 -7.82
N ALA A 78 9.94 -37.21 -6.65
CA ALA A 78 9.76 -38.42 -5.85
C ALA A 78 9.94 -38.10 -4.34
N ALA A 79 9.44 -39.00 -3.50
CA ALA A 79 9.65 -38.93 -2.06
C ALA A 79 11.14 -38.98 -1.71
N GLY A 80 11.65 -37.96 -1.01
CA GLY A 80 13.05 -37.83 -0.63
C GLY A 80 13.98 -37.23 -1.68
N ALA A 81 13.47 -36.87 -2.86
CA ALA A 81 14.22 -36.11 -3.86
C ALA A 81 14.42 -34.65 -3.41
N ALA A 82 15.50 -34.02 -3.88
CA ALA A 82 15.67 -32.58 -3.70
C ALA A 82 14.58 -31.82 -4.49
N PRO A 83 13.99 -30.76 -3.93
CA PRO A 83 12.99 -29.99 -4.64
C PRO A 83 13.60 -29.10 -5.71
N THR A 84 12.88 -28.93 -6.81
CA THR A 84 13.14 -27.87 -7.78
C THR A 84 12.21 -26.71 -7.47
N VAL A 85 12.78 -25.51 -7.33
CA VAL A 85 12.01 -24.29 -7.04
C VAL A 85 11.53 -23.67 -8.34
N VAL A 86 10.23 -23.43 -8.44
CA VAL A 86 9.57 -22.76 -9.56
C VAL A 86 8.70 -21.62 -9.07
N TYR A 87 8.39 -20.68 -9.99
CA TYR A 87 7.57 -19.52 -9.67
C TYR A 87 6.33 -19.48 -10.54
N GLY A 88 5.17 -19.44 -9.90
CA GLY A 88 3.89 -19.25 -10.57
C GLY A 88 3.29 -17.88 -10.32
N THR A 89 2.43 -17.43 -11.21
CA THR A 89 1.67 -16.20 -11.10
C THR A 89 0.18 -16.46 -11.22
N SER A 90 -0.61 -15.69 -10.49
CA SER A 90 -2.06 -15.73 -10.58
C SER A 90 -2.64 -14.35 -10.30
N SER A 91 -3.90 -14.12 -10.67
CA SER A 91 -4.59 -12.86 -10.39
C SER A 91 -6.00 -13.10 -9.87
N PHE A 92 -6.45 -12.17 -9.04
CA PHE A 92 -7.80 -12.15 -8.50
C PHE A 92 -8.34 -10.73 -8.48
N THR A 93 -9.58 -10.56 -8.93
CA THR A 93 -10.26 -9.26 -8.94
C THR A 93 -11.43 -9.25 -7.98
N LYS A 94 -11.45 -8.25 -7.12
CA LYS A 94 -12.56 -7.99 -6.19
C LYS A 94 -13.22 -6.67 -6.52
N LYS A 95 -14.55 -6.66 -6.51
CA LYS A 95 -15.36 -5.47 -6.67
C LYS A 95 -15.94 -5.03 -5.34
N VAL A 96 -15.78 -3.76 -4.98
CA VAL A 96 -16.39 -3.14 -3.81
C VAL A 96 -17.09 -1.84 -4.22
N ILE A 97 -18.10 -1.44 -3.45
CA ILE A 97 -18.78 -0.15 -3.65
C ILE A 97 -18.51 0.69 -2.41
N LEU A 98 -17.92 1.88 -2.65
CA LEU A 98 -17.55 2.81 -1.59
C LEU A 98 -18.08 4.20 -1.89
N PHE A 99 -18.33 4.98 -0.84
CA PHE A 99 -18.71 6.37 -0.95
C PHE A 99 -17.46 7.24 -1.14
N GLY A 100 -17.38 7.96 -2.23
CA GLY A 100 -16.27 8.85 -2.55
C GLY A 100 -16.68 10.31 -2.76
N SER A 101 -17.92 10.66 -2.40
CA SER A 101 -18.53 11.97 -2.59
C SER A 101 -18.64 12.41 -4.06
N ASP A 102 -19.55 13.29 -4.36
CA ASP A 102 -19.67 13.93 -5.68
C ASP A 102 -18.57 14.99 -5.83
N GLY A 103 -17.57 14.70 -6.66
CA GLY A 103 -16.50 15.65 -6.97
C GLY A 103 -16.93 16.60 -8.07
N GLY A 104 -17.57 17.72 -7.72
CA GLY A 104 -17.94 18.77 -8.70
C GLY A 104 -16.83 19.77 -9.00
N THR A 105 -15.64 19.66 -8.37
CA THR A 105 -14.54 20.61 -8.54
C THR A 105 -13.43 20.04 -9.42
N GLN A 106 -12.96 20.84 -10.37
CA GLN A 106 -11.75 20.57 -11.14
C GLN A 106 -10.60 21.32 -10.48
N ARG A 107 -9.46 20.64 -10.32
CA ARG A 107 -8.25 21.25 -9.79
C ARG A 107 -7.21 21.35 -10.90
N PHE A 108 -6.66 22.54 -11.04
CA PHE A 108 -5.50 22.79 -11.90
C PHE A 108 -4.30 23.14 -11.02
N SER A 109 -3.15 22.54 -11.27
CA SER A 109 -1.93 22.78 -10.53
C SER A 109 -0.77 23.00 -11.50
N THR A 110 0.11 23.93 -11.17
CA THR A 110 1.37 24.15 -11.89
C THR A 110 2.50 23.24 -11.38
N CYS A 111 2.27 22.48 -10.29
CA CYS A 111 3.25 21.56 -9.71
C CYS A 111 3.02 20.14 -10.23
N GLU A 112 4.03 19.56 -10.88
CA GLU A 112 3.99 18.18 -11.39
C GLU A 112 3.92 17.10 -10.28
N ALA A 113 4.28 17.44 -9.04
CA ALA A 113 4.28 16.53 -7.90
C ALA A 113 2.87 16.02 -7.51
N ASP A 114 1.81 16.60 -8.06
CA ASP A 114 0.43 16.18 -7.85
C ASP A 114 -0.12 15.28 -8.99
N GLN A 115 0.73 14.84 -9.91
CA GLN A 115 0.34 13.79 -10.84
C GLN A 115 0.20 12.48 -10.07
N ILE A 116 -0.98 12.31 -9.47
CA ILE A 116 -1.50 10.99 -9.17
C ILE A 116 -1.49 10.26 -10.51
N VAL A 117 -0.73 9.15 -10.56
CA VAL A 117 -0.74 8.23 -11.70
C VAL A 117 -2.20 7.88 -11.98
N THR A 118 -2.83 8.62 -12.86
CA THR A 118 -4.05 8.18 -13.49
C THR A 118 -3.61 7.08 -14.43
N THR A 119 -3.73 5.83 -13.98
CA THR A 119 -3.78 4.71 -14.91
C THR A 119 -4.84 5.08 -15.94
N SER A 120 -4.39 5.30 -17.15
CA SER A 120 -5.20 5.73 -18.27
C SER A 120 -6.38 4.79 -18.41
N PRO A 121 -7.63 5.26 -18.44
CA PRO A 121 -8.72 4.44 -18.92
C PRO A 121 -8.44 4.17 -20.39
N THR A 122 -8.02 2.97 -20.69
CA THR A 122 -8.00 2.47 -22.06
C THR A 122 -9.45 2.42 -22.52
N SER A 123 -9.82 3.32 -23.38
CA SER A 123 -10.95 3.26 -24.29
C SER A 123 -11.85 4.50 -24.27
N GLY A 124 -11.62 5.37 -25.23
CA GLY A 124 -12.63 5.95 -26.11
C GLY A 124 -13.91 6.53 -25.50
N CYS A 125 -13.82 7.59 -24.68
CA CYS A 125 -14.91 8.53 -24.57
C CYS A 125 -14.39 9.93 -24.83
N SER A 126 -14.42 10.34 -26.09
CA SER A 126 -14.17 11.71 -26.54
C SER A 126 -15.40 12.60 -26.22
N CYS A 127 -15.75 12.69 -24.94
CA CYS A 127 -16.72 13.65 -24.46
C CYS A 127 -16.04 14.57 -23.47
N CYS A 128 -15.69 15.76 -23.93
CA CYS A 128 -15.02 16.83 -23.18
C CYS A 128 -15.81 17.40 -21.99
N CYS A 129 -16.77 16.66 -21.41
CA CYS A 129 -17.69 17.21 -20.42
C CYS A 129 -17.67 16.54 -19.04
N CYS A 130 -16.84 15.54 -18.77
CA CYS A 130 -16.92 14.78 -17.51
C CYS A 130 -15.57 14.59 -16.84
N THR A 131 -14.84 15.66 -16.59
CA THR A 131 -13.74 15.63 -15.62
C THR A 131 -14.25 16.00 -14.22
N ALA A 132 -15.28 15.31 -13.75
CA ALA A 132 -15.50 15.23 -12.31
C ALA A 132 -14.26 14.59 -11.71
N ALA A 133 -13.60 15.27 -10.76
CA ALA A 133 -12.41 14.73 -10.13
C ALA A 133 -12.74 13.39 -9.47
N MET A 134 -12.26 12.29 -10.06
CA MET A 134 -12.48 10.96 -9.51
C MET A 134 -11.81 10.84 -8.15
N PRO A 135 -12.38 10.11 -7.18
CA PRO A 135 -11.69 9.81 -5.94
C PRO A 135 -10.47 8.92 -6.21
N CYS A 136 -9.50 8.99 -5.32
CA CYS A 136 -8.33 8.13 -5.37
C CYS A 136 -8.61 6.88 -4.55
N ALA A 137 -8.43 5.70 -5.15
CA ALA A 137 -8.46 4.43 -4.42
C ALA A 137 -7.07 4.07 -3.91
N SER A 138 -7.04 3.48 -2.74
CA SER A 138 -5.84 2.86 -2.17
C SER A 138 -6.20 1.56 -1.48
N VAL A 139 -5.25 0.63 -1.43
CA VAL A 139 -5.39 -0.63 -0.71
C VAL A 139 -4.15 -0.88 0.14
N SER A 140 -4.39 -1.32 1.36
CA SER A 140 -3.35 -1.89 2.23
C SER A 140 -3.61 -3.38 2.33
N VAL A 141 -2.60 -4.19 2.01
CA VAL A 141 -2.70 -5.65 1.97
C VAL A 141 -1.73 -6.23 2.98
N ALA A 142 -2.20 -7.16 3.82
CA ALA A 142 -1.32 -7.97 4.65
C ALA A 142 -0.66 -9.07 3.80
N ALA A 143 0.46 -9.62 4.27
CA ALA A 143 1.11 -10.74 3.60
C ALA A 143 0.10 -11.90 3.41
N PRO A 144 -0.07 -12.40 2.17
CA PRO A 144 -0.99 -13.50 1.90
C PRO A 144 -0.58 -14.77 2.64
N MET A 145 -1.56 -15.55 3.07
CA MET A 145 -1.33 -16.82 3.74
C MET A 145 -1.68 -17.97 2.79
N CYS A 146 -0.73 -18.89 2.58
CA CYS A 146 -1.04 -20.16 1.92
C CYS A 146 -1.80 -21.06 2.89
N LEU A 147 -3.06 -21.38 2.55
CA LEU A 147 -3.89 -22.27 3.36
C LEU A 147 -3.82 -23.71 2.86
N ASP A 148 -3.76 -23.90 1.55
CA ASP A 148 -3.63 -25.21 0.89
C ASP A 148 -2.96 -25.06 -0.47
N ALA A 149 -2.29 -26.13 -0.94
CA ALA A 149 -1.68 -26.19 -2.28
C ALA A 149 -1.84 -27.60 -2.85
N LYS A 150 -2.44 -27.69 -4.03
CA LYS A 150 -2.79 -28.93 -4.69
C LYS A 150 -2.18 -29.01 -6.09
N LEU A 151 -1.72 -30.20 -6.45
CA LEU A 151 -1.34 -30.55 -7.80
C LEU A 151 -2.44 -31.41 -8.42
N VAL A 152 -3.07 -30.92 -9.48
CA VAL A 152 -4.21 -31.58 -10.13
C VAL A 152 -3.84 -31.89 -11.57
N ALA A 153 -3.92 -33.18 -11.95
CA ALA A 153 -3.72 -33.56 -13.33
C ALA A 153 -4.96 -33.25 -14.17
N GLU A 154 -4.77 -32.72 -15.38
CA GLU A 154 -5.87 -32.54 -16.31
C GLU A 154 -6.39 -33.90 -16.82
N PRO A 155 -7.69 -33.98 -17.17
CA PRO A 155 -8.26 -35.17 -17.75
C PRO A 155 -7.65 -35.48 -19.12
N ALA A 156 -7.43 -36.76 -19.39
CA ALA A 156 -6.90 -37.22 -20.68
C ALA A 156 -7.66 -36.60 -21.88
N PRO A 157 -6.99 -36.19 -22.97
CA PRO A 157 -5.62 -36.60 -23.39
C PRO A 157 -4.48 -35.66 -22.92
N SER A 158 -4.74 -34.64 -22.16
CA SER A 158 -3.70 -33.76 -21.61
C SER A 158 -2.90 -34.46 -20.51
N GLU A 159 -1.56 -34.33 -20.56
CA GLU A 159 -0.66 -34.76 -19.50
C GLU A 159 -0.25 -33.58 -18.59
N GLU A 160 -0.88 -32.41 -18.77
CA GLU A 160 -0.58 -31.22 -18.01
C GLU A 160 -1.10 -31.31 -16.59
N LYS A 161 -0.35 -30.70 -15.67
CA LYS A 161 -0.73 -30.58 -14.28
C LYS A 161 -0.90 -29.13 -13.91
N ASN A 162 -2.02 -28.83 -13.25
CA ASN A 162 -2.35 -27.52 -12.73
C ASN A 162 -2.02 -27.44 -11.25
N VAL A 163 -1.48 -26.29 -10.86
CA VAL A 163 -1.27 -25.96 -9.45
C VAL A 163 -2.41 -25.07 -8.98
N LEU A 164 -3.13 -25.54 -8.00
CA LEU A 164 -4.22 -24.82 -7.34
C LEU A 164 -3.79 -24.47 -5.90
N ILE A 165 -3.86 -23.19 -5.55
CA ILE A 165 -3.50 -22.73 -4.21
C ILE A 165 -4.69 -22.00 -3.61
N THR A 166 -5.03 -22.34 -2.36
CA THR A 166 -5.99 -21.60 -1.56
C THR A 166 -5.28 -20.56 -0.72
N ILE A 167 -5.67 -19.30 -0.89
CA ILE A 167 -4.99 -18.14 -0.29
C ILE A 167 -5.94 -17.42 0.66
N GLY A 168 -5.48 -17.15 1.89
CA GLY A 168 -6.11 -16.21 2.81
C GLY A 168 -5.56 -14.80 2.58
N LEU A 169 -6.42 -13.83 2.29
CA LEU A 169 -6.06 -12.45 2.01
C LEU A 169 -6.79 -11.49 2.93
N PHE A 170 -6.04 -10.61 3.62
CA PHE A 170 -6.58 -9.48 4.36
C PHE A 170 -6.21 -8.18 3.66
N ALA A 171 -7.20 -7.34 3.43
CA ALA A 171 -6.99 -6.04 2.80
C ALA A 171 -7.91 -4.96 3.40
N ILE A 172 -7.47 -3.70 3.34
CA ILE A 172 -8.27 -2.52 3.61
C ILE A 172 -8.28 -1.67 2.34
N ILE A 173 -9.47 -1.48 1.77
CA ILE A 173 -9.68 -0.68 0.56
C ILE A 173 -10.29 0.64 0.99
N GLN A 174 -9.77 1.76 0.47
CA GLN A 174 -10.17 3.11 0.86
C GLN A 174 -10.37 3.99 -0.36
N LEU A 175 -11.35 4.89 -0.29
CA LEU A 175 -11.51 6.02 -1.20
C LEU A 175 -11.17 7.32 -0.48
N SER A 176 -10.34 8.13 -1.12
CA SER A 176 -9.88 9.40 -0.58
C SER A 176 -9.94 10.51 -1.63
N ARG A 177 -10.08 11.76 -1.16
CA ARG A 177 -9.95 12.97 -1.98
C ARG A 177 -9.03 13.98 -1.31
N PRO A 178 -8.30 14.79 -2.08
CA PRO A 178 -7.59 15.94 -1.54
C PRO A 178 -8.60 17.01 -1.11
N VAL A 179 -8.55 17.41 0.14
CA VAL A 179 -9.39 18.47 0.70
C VAL A 179 -8.53 19.56 1.33
N PRO A 180 -8.85 20.85 1.14
CA PRO A 180 -8.19 21.93 1.86
C PRO A 180 -8.66 21.90 3.31
N ILE A 181 -7.74 21.82 4.26
CA ILE A 181 -8.03 21.89 5.70
C ILE A 181 -7.22 23.03 6.29
N MET A 182 -7.86 23.86 7.11
CA MET A 182 -7.18 24.81 7.98
C MET A 182 -6.78 24.09 9.26
N VAL A 183 -5.48 23.98 9.47
CA VAL A 183 -4.92 23.38 10.70
C VAL A 183 -4.16 24.47 11.42
N PRO A 184 -4.45 24.72 12.70
CA PRO A 184 -3.59 25.59 13.50
C PRO A 184 -2.24 24.89 13.65
N VAL A 185 -1.19 25.55 13.18
CA VAL A 185 0.18 25.08 13.32
C VAL A 185 0.85 25.97 14.33
N TYR A 186 1.33 25.38 15.41
CA TYR A 186 2.02 26.12 16.46
C TYR A 186 3.53 26.15 16.21
N ASP A 187 4.10 25.06 15.67
CA ASP A 187 5.51 24.95 15.38
C ASP A 187 5.80 23.75 14.44
N TYR A 188 7.04 23.65 13.98
CA TYR A 188 7.53 22.46 13.28
C TYR A 188 7.84 21.33 14.27
N CYS A 189 7.47 20.11 13.90
CA CYS A 189 7.82 18.95 14.70
C CYS A 189 9.30 18.61 14.47
N VAL A 190 10.15 18.93 15.44
CA VAL A 190 11.54 18.48 15.47
C VAL A 190 11.58 17.15 16.19
N PRO A 191 12.22 16.10 15.62
CA PRO A 191 12.36 14.82 16.30
C PRO A 191 13.11 14.98 17.61
N GLY A 192 12.47 14.62 18.74
CA GLY A 192 13.08 14.71 20.07
C GLY A 192 14.05 13.56 20.39
N LYS A 193 14.18 12.59 19.48
CA LYS A 193 15.11 11.47 19.65
C LYS A 193 16.31 11.64 18.75
N GLU A 194 17.47 11.78 19.35
CA GLU A 194 18.75 11.77 18.64
C GLU A 194 19.17 10.33 18.33
N CYS A 195 19.71 10.12 17.13
CA CYS A 195 20.29 8.84 16.75
C CYS A 195 21.68 8.71 17.37
N SER A 196 21.87 7.84 18.35
CA SER A 196 23.19 7.56 18.92
C SER A 196 23.95 6.58 18.05
N THR A 197 25.20 6.91 17.72
CA THR A 197 26.16 5.99 17.09
C THR A 197 27.22 5.59 18.09
N ASN A 198 27.44 4.29 18.24
CA ASN A 198 28.49 3.73 19.13
C ASN A 198 29.84 3.73 18.41
N SER A 199 30.46 4.89 18.18
CA SER A 199 31.85 4.92 17.65
C SER A 199 32.63 6.10 18.20
N ASP A 200 33.83 5.80 18.69
CA ASP A 200 34.74 6.76 19.33
C ASP A 200 35.31 7.79 18.34
N SER A 201 35.34 8.98 18.76
CA SER A 201 36.19 10.14 18.55
C SER A 201 35.85 11.21 17.51
N PRO A 202 35.72 11.08 16.20
CA PRO A 202 35.25 12.22 15.33
C PRO A 202 33.77 12.50 15.46
N CYS A 203 32.97 11.50 15.81
CA CYS A 203 31.54 11.59 15.99
C CYS A 203 31.14 12.29 17.28
N GLU A 204 31.93 12.15 18.36
CA GLU A 204 31.71 12.88 19.62
C GLU A 204 31.84 14.40 19.47
N MET A 205 32.68 14.86 18.53
CA MET A 205 32.77 16.28 18.21
C MET A 205 31.56 16.74 17.39
N PHE A 206 31.01 15.88 16.55
CA PHE A 206 29.80 16.15 15.78
C PHE A 206 28.55 16.18 16.66
N GLU A 207 28.43 15.30 17.66
CA GLU A 207 27.33 15.26 18.63
C GLU A 207 27.22 16.55 19.46
N LYS A 208 28.29 17.33 19.58
CA LYS A 208 28.29 18.63 20.27
C LYS A 208 27.80 19.78 19.40
N ILE A 209 27.56 19.55 18.11
CA ILE A 209 27.02 20.54 17.20
C ILE A 209 25.50 20.51 17.29
N ALA A 210 24.90 21.65 17.63
CA ALA A 210 23.43 21.75 17.66
C ALA A 210 22.83 21.41 16.28
N PHE A 211 21.74 20.64 16.29
CA PHE A 211 21.04 20.25 15.05
C PHE A 211 20.60 21.49 14.27
N PRO A 212 20.96 21.64 12.97
CA PRO A 212 20.71 22.84 12.19
C PRO A 212 19.25 22.92 11.71
N THR A 213 18.33 23.13 12.64
CA THR A 213 16.87 23.17 12.38
C THR A 213 16.50 24.16 11.26
N VAL A 214 17.20 25.29 11.16
CA VAL A 214 16.93 26.33 10.15
C VAL A 214 17.17 25.86 8.72
N GLU A 215 18.02 24.86 8.50
CA GLU A 215 18.28 24.30 7.18
C GLU A 215 17.18 23.34 6.71
N PHE A 216 16.47 22.73 7.66
CA PHE A 216 15.41 21.76 7.37
C PHE A 216 14.02 22.37 7.24
N PHE A 217 13.82 23.59 7.75
CA PHE A 217 12.52 24.24 7.73
C PHE A 217 12.54 25.50 6.88
N PRO A 218 11.50 25.73 6.03
CA PRO A 218 11.44 26.90 5.18
C PRO A 218 11.40 28.17 6.04
N ARG A 219 12.21 29.17 5.69
CA ARG A 219 12.19 30.49 6.29
C ARG A 219 10.87 31.20 5.95
N GLY A 220 10.14 31.69 6.93
CA GLY A 220 8.89 32.42 6.72
C GLY A 220 7.85 32.33 7.81
N LEU A 221 8.04 31.43 8.78
CA LEU A 221 7.31 31.47 10.03
C LEU A 221 8.24 32.10 11.08
N GLU A 222 7.84 33.21 11.64
CA GLU A 222 8.52 33.76 12.81
C GLU A 222 8.47 32.71 13.91
N GLU A 223 9.59 32.38 14.52
CA GLU A 223 9.66 31.45 15.63
C GLU A 223 8.75 31.97 16.75
N PRO A 224 7.73 31.25 17.16
CA PRO A 224 7.02 31.61 18.37
C PRO A 224 8.00 31.37 19.53
N HIS A 225 8.50 32.44 20.13
CA HIS A 225 9.23 32.36 21.37
C HIS A 225 8.30 31.77 22.43
N CYS A 226 8.37 30.48 22.65
CA CYS A 226 7.89 29.91 23.92
C CYS A 226 8.79 30.44 25.00
N LYS A 227 8.31 31.50 25.70
CA LYS A 227 8.91 31.88 26.96
C LYS A 227 8.63 30.73 27.91
N GLU A 228 9.66 30.00 28.28
CA GLU A 228 9.65 29.21 29.49
C GLU A 228 9.42 30.23 30.66
N GLU A 229 8.24 30.26 31.19
CA GLU A 229 7.99 30.86 32.50
C GLU A 229 8.73 29.99 33.52
N ASN A 230 9.95 30.42 33.86
CA ASN A 230 10.63 29.94 35.04
C ASN A 230 9.82 30.41 36.24
N ASP A 231 9.00 29.55 36.80
CA ASP A 231 8.46 29.66 38.16
C ASP A 231 9.60 29.61 39.14
N THR A 232 10.20 30.77 39.36
CA THR A 232 11.10 30.98 40.50
C THR A 232 10.22 31.20 41.72
N GLU A 233 9.93 30.11 42.44
CA GLU A 233 9.42 30.18 43.80
C GLU A 233 10.38 31.03 44.68
N GLY A 234 9.97 32.27 44.94
CA GLY A 234 10.59 33.13 45.89
C GLY A 234 10.33 32.65 47.31
N GLN A 235 11.35 32.08 47.93
CA GLN A 235 11.42 31.91 49.35
C GLN A 235 11.50 33.32 50.00
N GLY A 236 10.40 33.75 50.58
CA GLY A 236 10.37 34.92 51.45
C GLY A 236 10.81 34.53 52.86
N GLU A 237 12.01 34.91 53.21
CA GLU A 237 12.46 34.92 54.59
C GLU A 237 11.79 36.07 55.33
N ALA A 238 11.06 35.75 56.42
CA ALA A 238 10.57 36.68 57.43
C ALA A 238 11.68 36.93 58.47
N GLN A 239 12.10 38.17 58.62
CA GLN A 239 12.81 38.62 59.81
C GLN A 239 12.33 40.01 60.20
N GLY A 240 11.95 40.19 61.51
CA GLY A 240 11.84 41.40 62.18
C GLY A 240 10.50 41.71 62.80
#